data_6dc48c79c7ba6f11dcc5689ffeac58bf
#
_entry.id   6dc48c79c7ba6f11dcc5689ffeac58bf
#
_cell.length_a   1.000
_cell.length_b   1.000
_cell.length_c   1.000
_cell.angle_alpha   90.00
_cell.angle_beta   90.00
_cell.angle_gamma   90.00
#
_symmetry.space_group_name_H-M   'P 1'
#
loop_
_entity.id
_entity.type
_entity.pdbx_description
1 polymer ?
#
loop_
_entity_poly.entity_id
_entity_poly.type
_entity_poly.pdbx_seq_one_letter_code
_entity_poly.pdbx_strand_id
1 'polypeptide(L)'
;MEYSVSTLKTNTIQAATGSTVSIASGNKISGAAGSIVAPGQILQVVTATDSTERTTTSTSFVAASNTLSVSITPSSASNKIFVTCSMSYGSPTGTHSIFLTLFRDSTNLGEPTRGFGNLFSGSSYNYSHATLQILDSPNTTSAITYQPYFKVGNNTGRINNGGTGSFSTITAFEVAG
;
A
#
# COMPACT_ATOMS: atom_id res chain seq x y z
N MET A 1 -47.54 20.31 -1.55
CA MET A 1 -46.79 20.37 -2.85
C MET A 1 -46.13 19.04 -3.04
N GLU A 2 -46.62 18.21 -3.96
CA GLU A 2 -45.92 17.00 -4.37
C GLU A 2 -44.75 17.41 -5.27
N TYR A 3 -43.55 17.08 -4.86
CA TYR A 3 -42.37 17.24 -5.73
C TYR A 3 -42.32 16.10 -6.74
N SER A 4 -42.59 16.41 -8.00
CA SER A 4 -42.41 15.47 -9.09
C SER A 4 -40.91 15.16 -9.24
N VAL A 5 -40.51 13.89 -9.06
CA VAL A 5 -39.17 13.44 -9.35
C VAL A 5 -39.04 13.19 -10.85
N SER A 6 -38.27 14.01 -11.52
CA SER A 6 -37.93 13.79 -12.94
C SER A 6 -36.84 12.73 -13.07
N THR A 7 -37.10 11.69 -13.84
CA THR A 7 -36.15 10.62 -14.12
C THR A 7 -35.73 10.69 -15.58
N LEU A 8 -34.43 10.88 -15.85
CA LEU A 8 -33.84 10.72 -17.17
C LEU A 8 -33.25 9.30 -17.29
N LYS A 9 -33.79 8.49 -18.20
CA LYS A 9 -33.24 7.17 -18.54
C LYS A 9 -32.44 7.31 -19.83
N THR A 10 -31.12 7.20 -19.75
CA THR A 10 -30.20 7.27 -20.90
C THR A 10 -28.98 6.39 -20.65
N ASN A 11 -28.41 5.84 -21.73
CA ASN A 11 -27.16 5.07 -21.65
C ASN A 11 -25.94 5.97 -21.62
N THR A 12 -26.06 7.22 -22.06
CA THR A 12 -24.94 8.17 -22.15
C THR A 12 -25.44 9.57 -21.85
N ILE A 13 -24.72 10.32 -21.02
CA ILE A 13 -24.85 11.76 -20.87
C ILE A 13 -23.59 12.38 -21.44
N GLN A 14 -23.76 13.25 -22.44
CA GLN A 14 -22.65 13.90 -23.15
C GLN A 14 -22.88 15.40 -23.19
N ALA A 15 -21.80 16.19 -23.18
CA ALA A 15 -21.90 17.62 -23.40
C ALA A 15 -22.40 17.90 -24.83
N ALA A 16 -23.36 18.82 -24.98
CA ALA A 16 -23.89 19.24 -26.29
C ALA A 16 -22.81 19.96 -27.13
N THR A 17 -21.96 20.72 -26.48
CA THR A 17 -20.81 21.40 -27.04
C THR A 17 -19.63 21.35 -26.07
N GLY A 18 -18.40 21.15 -26.57
CA GLY A 18 -17.21 21.02 -25.74
C GLY A 18 -17.10 19.63 -25.09
N SER A 19 -16.24 19.50 -24.09
CA SER A 19 -15.88 18.24 -23.44
C SER A 19 -16.37 18.12 -22.00
N THR A 20 -17.16 19.07 -21.48
CA THR A 20 -17.53 19.14 -20.06
C THR A 20 -19.03 19.05 -19.86
N VAL A 21 -19.45 18.15 -18.96
CA VAL A 21 -20.80 18.15 -18.37
C VAL A 21 -20.70 18.78 -17.00
N SER A 22 -21.28 19.96 -16.81
CA SER A 22 -21.24 20.70 -15.55
C SER A 22 -22.41 20.35 -14.64
N ILE A 23 -22.13 20.14 -13.37
CA ILE A 23 -23.13 19.99 -12.32
C ILE A 23 -23.27 21.34 -11.62
N ALA A 24 -24.48 21.90 -11.64
CA ALA A 24 -24.75 23.19 -11.02
C ALA A 24 -24.46 23.16 -9.52
N SER A 25 -24.05 24.31 -8.97
CA SER A 25 -23.76 24.46 -7.54
C SER A 25 -24.95 23.99 -6.67
N GLY A 26 -24.66 23.28 -5.60
CA GLY A 26 -25.65 22.69 -4.71
C GLY A 26 -26.20 21.33 -5.16
N ASN A 27 -25.91 20.88 -6.38
CA ASN A 27 -26.26 19.55 -6.88
C ASN A 27 -25.07 18.59 -6.80
N LYS A 28 -25.35 17.30 -6.84
CA LYS A 28 -24.33 16.24 -6.81
C LYS A 28 -24.72 15.08 -7.72
N ILE A 29 -23.72 14.38 -8.24
CA ILE A 29 -23.90 13.03 -8.80
C ILE A 29 -23.86 12.05 -7.63
N SER A 30 -24.87 11.19 -7.52
CA SER A 30 -24.94 10.15 -6.50
C SER A 30 -25.21 8.81 -7.18
N GLY A 31 -24.50 7.79 -6.75
CA GLY A 31 -24.65 6.41 -7.23
C GLY A 31 -24.33 5.41 -6.13
N ALA A 32 -24.61 4.14 -6.39
CA ALA A 32 -24.18 3.05 -5.52
C ALA A 32 -22.63 2.98 -5.47
N ALA A 33 -22.09 2.32 -4.47
CA ALA A 33 -20.64 2.12 -4.37
C ALA A 33 -20.07 1.50 -5.67
N GLY A 34 -19.02 2.11 -6.22
CA GLY A 34 -18.38 1.67 -7.47
C GLY A 34 -19.14 2.02 -8.76
N SER A 35 -20.29 2.70 -8.70
CA SER A 35 -21.07 3.08 -9.89
C SER A 35 -20.59 4.38 -10.54
N ILE A 36 -19.79 5.18 -9.86
CA ILE A 36 -19.17 6.40 -10.39
C ILE A 36 -17.66 6.20 -10.31
N VAL A 37 -17.04 6.03 -11.44
CA VAL A 37 -15.59 5.76 -11.55
C VAL A 37 -14.95 6.78 -12.47
N ALA A 38 -13.86 7.41 -12.00
CA ALA A 38 -13.03 8.30 -12.80
C ALA A 38 -11.57 7.84 -12.70
N PRO A 39 -10.73 8.04 -13.74
CA PRO A 39 -9.31 7.76 -13.68
C PRO A 39 -8.66 8.45 -12.46
N GLY A 40 -7.82 7.71 -11.74
CA GLY A 40 -7.18 8.20 -10.51
C GLY A 40 -8.04 8.14 -9.25
N GLN A 41 -9.30 7.71 -9.34
CA GLN A 41 -10.16 7.53 -8.16
C GLN A 41 -9.69 6.34 -7.32
N ILE A 42 -9.72 6.49 -6.00
CA ILE A 42 -9.53 5.36 -5.07
C ILE A 42 -10.82 4.55 -5.02
N LEU A 43 -10.73 3.26 -5.37
CA LEU A 43 -11.87 2.34 -5.46
C LEU A 43 -12.03 1.49 -4.22
N GLN A 44 -10.92 1.04 -3.62
CA GLN A 44 -10.93 0.31 -2.35
C GLN A 44 -9.65 0.58 -1.57
N VAL A 45 -9.70 0.35 -0.27
CA VAL A 45 -8.58 0.49 0.65
C VAL A 45 -8.56 -0.71 1.57
N VAL A 46 -7.40 -1.35 1.71
CA VAL A 46 -7.17 -2.43 2.67
C VAL A 46 -5.94 -2.09 3.51
N THR A 47 -6.01 -2.38 4.81
CA THR A 47 -4.92 -2.06 5.74
C THR A 47 -4.70 -3.17 6.75
N ALA A 48 -3.47 -3.31 7.21
CA ALA A 48 -3.09 -4.20 8.30
C ALA A 48 -2.03 -3.53 9.17
N THR A 49 -2.01 -3.90 10.45
CA THR A 49 -1.05 -3.41 11.44
C THR A 49 -0.45 -4.57 12.21
N ASP A 50 0.80 -4.41 12.65
CA ASP A 50 1.47 -5.35 13.57
C ASP A 50 2.35 -4.56 14.54
N SER A 51 2.24 -4.89 15.84
CA SER A 51 3.07 -4.34 16.91
C SER A 51 4.04 -5.37 17.49
N THR A 52 4.00 -6.61 17.01
CA THR A 52 4.84 -7.68 17.53
C THR A 52 6.26 -7.54 17.03
N GLU A 53 7.23 -7.60 17.93
CA GLU A 53 8.64 -7.62 17.54
C GLU A 53 8.94 -8.87 16.70
N ARG A 54 9.64 -8.64 15.59
CA ARG A 54 10.18 -9.70 14.73
C ARG A 54 11.68 -9.47 14.54
N THR A 55 12.43 -10.56 14.57
CA THR A 55 13.88 -10.54 14.40
C THR A 55 14.31 -11.43 13.26
N THR A 56 15.41 -11.07 12.60
CA THR A 56 16.08 -11.93 11.62
C THR A 56 17.59 -11.78 11.66
N THR A 57 18.30 -12.85 11.32
CA THR A 57 19.72 -12.87 11.00
C THR A 57 19.93 -13.22 9.52
N SER A 58 18.85 -13.35 8.75
CA SER A 58 18.89 -13.76 7.34
C SER A 58 19.55 -12.68 6.48
N THR A 59 20.47 -13.08 5.61
CA THR A 59 21.05 -12.25 4.54
C THR A 59 20.21 -12.28 3.26
N SER A 60 19.14 -13.08 3.22
CA SER A 60 18.12 -13.10 2.18
C SER A 60 16.84 -12.46 2.71
N PHE A 61 16.06 -11.82 1.86
CA PHE A 61 14.79 -11.21 2.25
C PHE A 61 13.82 -12.26 2.82
N VAL A 62 13.32 -12.00 4.00
CA VAL A 62 12.29 -12.79 4.70
C VAL A 62 11.11 -11.89 5.05
N ALA A 63 9.92 -12.46 5.16
CA ALA A 63 8.72 -11.70 5.53
C ALA A 63 8.94 -10.99 6.88
N ALA A 64 8.62 -9.70 6.92
CA ALA A 64 8.74 -8.91 8.13
C ALA A 64 7.75 -9.37 9.20
N SER A 65 6.54 -9.75 8.79
CA SER A 65 5.50 -10.33 9.66
C SER A 65 4.42 -10.98 8.80
N ASN A 66 3.85 -12.09 9.25
CA ASN A 66 2.71 -12.72 8.58
C ASN A 66 1.40 -11.93 8.76
N THR A 67 1.31 -11.09 9.78
CA THR A 67 0.15 -10.24 10.07
C THR A 67 0.26 -8.87 9.40
N LEU A 68 1.46 -8.42 9.06
CA LEU A 68 1.69 -7.19 8.30
C LEU A 68 1.62 -7.49 6.80
N SER A 69 0.46 -7.92 6.35
CA SER A 69 0.20 -8.20 4.94
C SER A 69 -1.24 -7.83 4.59
N VAL A 70 -1.46 -7.39 3.36
CA VAL A 70 -2.78 -7.04 2.84
C VAL A 70 -3.03 -7.77 1.54
N SER A 71 -4.23 -8.37 1.42
CA SER A 71 -4.71 -8.96 0.17
C SER A 71 -5.73 -8.03 -0.46
N ILE A 72 -5.59 -7.76 -1.75
CA ILE A 72 -6.48 -6.90 -2.52
C ILE A 72 -6.81 -7.58 -3.85
N THR A 73 -8.08 -7.48 -4.28
CA THR A 73 -8.53 -8.01 -5.56
C THR A 73 -8.90 -6.84 -6.47
N PRO A 74 -8.07 -6.51 -7.46
CA PRO A 74 -8.37 -5.39 -8.35
C PRO A 74 -9.66 -5.61 -9.13
N SER A 75 -10.49 -4.58 -9.24
CA SER A 75 -11.75 -4.62 -9.99
C SER A 75 -11.55 -4.56 -11.51
N SER A 76 -10.36 -4.11 -11.96
CA SER A 76 -9.94 -4.11 -13.37
C SER A 76 -8.44 -4.39 -13.47
N ALA A 77 -8.03 -5.07 -14.53
CA ALA A 77 -6.61 -5.32 -14.81
C ALA A 77 -5.84 -4.03 -15.20
N SER A 78 -6.54 -2.97 -15.62
CA SER A 78 -5.92 -1.66 -15.90
C SER A 78 -5.63 -0.85 -14.63
N ASN A 79 -6.27 -1.19 -13.50
CA ASN A 79 -6.12 -0.46 -12.26
C ASN A 79 -4.72 -0.66 -11.66
N LYS A 80 -4.29 0.35 -10.93
CA LYS A 80 -3.01 0.33 -10.21
C LYS A 80 -3.25 0.16 -8.72
N ILE A 81 -2.25 -0.35 -8.02
CA ILE A 81 -2.29 -0.46 -6.56
C ILE A 81 -1.20 0.43 -5.98
N PHE A 82 -1.61 1.48 -5.27
CA PHE A 82 -0.69 2.27 -4.47
C PHE A 82 -0.52 1.62 -3.10
N VAL A 83 0.70 1.20 -2.80
CA VAL A 83 1.04 0.57 -1.53
C VAL A 83 1.92 1.50 -0.72
N THR A 84 1.55 1.72 0.54
CA THR A 84 2.40 2.39 1.52
C THR A 84 2.57 1.51 2.75
N CYS A 85 3.81 1.37 3.22
CA CYS A 85 4.14 0.60 4.42
C CYS A 85 5.06 1.42 5.31
N SER A 86 4.55 1.75 6.50
CA SER A 86 5.27 2.52 7.51
C SER A 86 5.74 1.55 8.59
N MET A 87 7.06 1.49 8.82
CA MET A 87 7.68 0.47 9.67
C MET A 87 8.69 1.07 10.65
N SER A 88 8.61 0.64 11.91
CA SER A 88 9.72 0.79 12.85
C SER A 88 10.68 -0.38 12.68
N TYR A 89 11.95 -0.09 12.50
CA TYR A 89 12.98 -1.11 12.34
C TYR A 89 14.29 -0.68 13.02
N GLY A 90 15.14 -1.65 13.33
CA GLY A 90 16.38 -1.32 14.01
C GLY A 90 17.26 -2.53 14.30
N SER A 91 18.32 -2.23 15.04
CA SER A 91 19.31 -3.20 15.46
C SER A 91 19.61 -3.11 16.95
N PRO A 92 19.60 -4.25 17.63
CA PRO A 92 20.05 -4.32 19.02
C PRO A 92 21.56 -4.45 19.18
N THR A 93 22.30 -4.73 18.11
CA THR A 93 23.75 -5.04 18.15
C THR A 93 24.48 -4.42 17.00
N GLY A 94 25.57 -3.74 17.27
CA GLY A 94 26.59 -3.12 16.43
C GLY A 94 26.52 -3.20 14.89
N THR A 95 27.50 -2.67 14.25
CA THR A 95 27.68 -2.41 12.81
C THR A 95 27.01 -3.41 11.87
N HIS A 96 25.91 -3.02 11.22
CA HIS A 96 25.28 -3.79 10.15
C HIS A 96 24.30 -2.96 9.34
N SER A 97 23.90 -3.52 8.21
CA SER A 97 22.84 -2.96 7.37
C SER A 97 21.54 -3.74 7.55
N ILE A 98 20.42 -3.05 7.62
CA ILE A 98 19.08 -3.61 7.51
C ILE A 98 18.51 -3.11 6.20
N PHE A 99 18.01 -4.00 5.38
CA PHE A 99 17.42 -3.72 4.08
C PHE A 99 15.93 -4.01 4.13
N LEU A 100 15.13 -3.13 3.56
CA LEU A 100 13.66 -3.21 3.55
C LEU A 100 13.15 -3.25 2.13
N THR A 101 12.14 -4.06 1.85
CA THR A 101 11.47 -4.12 0.55
C THR A 101 10.01 -4.49 0.70
N LEU A 102 9.25 -4.34 -0.39
CA LEU A 102 7.88 -4.81 -0.54
C LEU A 102 7.85 -5.96 -1.54
N PHE A 103 7.08 -6.99 -1.23
CA PHE A 103 6.75 -8.06 -2.16
C PHE A 103 5.29 -7.98 -2.56
N ARG A 104 5.02 -8.28 -3.83
CA ARG A 104 3.71 -8.71 -4.33
C ARG A 104 3.78 -10.21 -4.55
N ASP A 105 3.05 -10.96 -3.75
CA ASP A 105 3.15 -12.41 -3.71
C ASP A 105 4.61 -12.87 -3.54
N SER A 106 5.20 -13.47 -4.58
CA SER A 106 6.62 -13.88 -4.60
C SER A 106 7.55 -12.87 -5.30
N THR A 107 7.02 -11.77 -5.84
CA THR A 107 7.79 -10.81 -6.62
C THR A 107 8.32 -9.68 -5.74
N ASN A 108 9.63 -9.50 -5.67
CA ASN A 108 10.24 -8.34 -5.03
C ASN A 108 10.02 -7.10 -5.91
N LEU A 109 9.39 -6.07 -5.35
CA LEU A 109 9.08 -4.82 -6.03
C LEU A 109 10.21 -3.77 -5.90
N GLY A 110 11.16 -3.99 -5.01
CA GLY A 110 12.34 -3.16 -4.86
C GLY A 110 13.55 -3.69 -5.65
N GLU A 111 14.70 -3.04 -5.48
CA GLU A 111 15.97 -3.52 -6.05
C GLU A 111 16.32 -4.88 -5.41
N PRO A 112 16.74 -5.90 -6.20
CA PRO A 112 16.91 -7.28 -5.70
C PRO A 112 17.88 -7.42 -4.53
N THR A 113 18.93 -6.58 -4.48
CA THR A 113 19.98 -6.66 -3.46
C THR A 113 19.69 -5.77 -2.25
N ARG A 114 19.13 -4.58 -2.46
CA ARG A 114 19.01 -3.54 -1.43
C ARG A 114 17.57 -3.16 -1.10
N GLY A 115 16.58 -3.62 -1.87
CA GLY A 115 15.17 -3.27 -1.69
C GLY A 115 14.90 -1.81 -2.02
N PHE A 116 14.08 -1.16 -1.20
CA PHE A 116 13.77 0.28 -1.30
C PHE A 116 14.79 1.16 -0.56
N GLY A 117 15.60 0.57 0.29
CA GLY A 117 16.61 1.30 1.05
C GLY A 117 17.16 0.49 2.21
N ASN A 118 18.16 1.06 2.86
CA ASN A 118 18.80 0.43 3.99
C ASN A 118 19.14 1.42 5.11
N LEU A 119 19.14 0.91 6.32
CA LEU A 119 19.78 1.53 7.48
C LEU A 119 21.17 0.91 7.64
N PHE A 120 22.19 1.75 7.72
CA PHE A 120 23.51 1.34 8.18
C PHE A 120 23.74 1.85 9.61
N SER A 121 24.06 0.96 10.53
CA SER A 121 24.35 1.31 11.91
C SER A 121 25.84 1.02 12.21
N GLY A 122 26.55 2.03 12.62
CA GLY A 122 27.96 1.91 13.07
C GLY A 122 28.11 1.72 14.59
N SER A 123 27.03 1.72 15.35
CA SER A 123 27.06 1.60 16.83
C SER A 123 25.98 0.65 17.34
N SER A 124 26.09 0.25 18.59
CA SER A 124 25.06 -0.54 19.28
C SER A 124 23.76 0.25 19.36
N TYR A 125 22.64 -0.42 19.24
CA TYR A 125 21.29 0.17 19.36
C TYR A 125 21.02 1.33 18.41
N ASN A 126 20.51 1.02 17.25
CA ASN A 126 19.97 2.01 16.34
C ASN A 126 18.56 1.60 15.91
N TYR A 127 17.61 2.50 16.11
CA TYR A 127 16.23 2.35 15.67
C TYR A 127 15.85 3.53 14.80
N SER A 128 15.09 3.24 13.78
CA SER A 128 14.62 4.22 12.82
C SER A 128 13.20 3.86 12.37
N HIS A 129 12.63 4.75 11.59
CA HIS A 129 11.33 4.55 10.97
C HIS A 129 11.46 4.78 9.47
N ALA A 130 10.86 3.93 8.67
CA ALA A 130 10.83 4.07 7.22
C ALA A 130 9.41 3.95 6.69
N THR A 131 9.14 4.68 5.61
CA THR A 131 7.96 4.51 4.79
C THR A 131 8.39 4.04 3.41
N LEU A 132 7.96 2.84 3.03
CA LEU A 132 8.12 2.27 1.71
C LEU A 132 6.86 2.58 0.90
N GLN A 133 7.01 3.03 -0.34
CA GLN A 133 5.88 3.38 -1.19
C GLN A 133 6.13 2.94 -2.62
N ILE A 134 5.08 2.44 -3.28
CA ILE A 134 5.10 2.10 -4.70
C ILE A 134 3.71 2.22 -5.31
N LEU A 135 3.64 2.66 -6.55
CA LEU A 135 2.47 2.52 -7.40
C LEU A 135 2.72 1.35 -8.36
N ASP A 136 2.15 0.21 -8.03
CA ASP A 136 2.31 -1.04 -8.78
C ASP A 136 1.23 -1.21 -9.85
N SER A 137 1.58 -1.92 -10.92
CA SER A 137 0.68 -2.30 -12.02
C SER A 137 0.61 -3.82 -12.09
N PRO A 138 -0.28 -4.46 -11.33
CA PRO A 138 -0.32 -5.93 -11.23
C PRO A 138 -0.88 -6.61 -12.49
N ASN A 139 -1.63 -5.87 -13.31
CA ASN A 139 -2.25 -6.34 -14.56
C ASN A 139 -3.11 -7.61 -14.37
N THR A 140 -3.88 -7.67 -13.29
CA THR A 140 -4.73 -8.83 -12.95
C THR A 140 -5.97 -8.40 -12.22
N THR A 141 -7.01 -9.23 -12.26
CA THR A 141 -8.20 -9.18 -11.42
C THR A 141 -8.24 -10.30 -10.38
N SER A 142 -7.18 -11.09 -10.26
CA SER A 142 -7.03 -12.08 -9.19
C SER A 142 -6.58 -11.41 -7.89
N ALA A 143 -6.88 -12.03 -6.77
CA ALA A 143 -6.36 -11.58 -5.47
C ALA A 143 -4.83 -11.63 -5.45
N ILE A 144 -4.21 -10.57 -4.97
CA ILE A 144 -2.76 -10.40 -4.80
C ILE A 144 -2.47 -9.94 -3.38
N THR A 145 -1.32 -10.33 -2.86
CA THR A 145 -0.90 -9.99 -1.50
C THR A 145 0.32 -9.10 -1.54
N TYR A 146 0.27 -7.98 -0.79
CA TYR A 146 1.43 -7.13 -0.53
C TYR A 146 1.92 -7.32 0.89
N GLN A 147 3.23 -7.47 1.04
CA GLN A 147 3.87 -7.74 2.32
C GLN A 147 5.27 -7.12 2.37
N PRO A 148 5.67 -6.48 3.49
CA PRO A 148 7.04 -6.04 3.65
C PRO A 148 7.95 -7.21 4.00
N TYR A 149 9.17 -7.14 3.47
CA TYR A 149 10.26 -8.07 3.72
C TYR A 149 11.49 -7.32 4.20
N PHE A 150 12.31 -7.97 4.98
CA PHE A 150 13.58 -7.42 5.44
C PHE A 150 14.68 -8.47 5.46
N LYS A 151 15.91 -8.00 5.43
CA LYS A 151 17.12 -8.80 5.63
C LYS A 151 18.18 -7.97 6.30
N VAL A 152 19.26 -8.60 6.70
CA VAL A 152 20.45 -7.94 7.26
C VAL A 152 21.69 -8.24 6.43
N GLY A 153 22.69 -7.36 6.51
CA GLY A 153 24.02 -7.65 5.99
C GLY A 153 24.80 -8.60 6.90
N ASN A 154 24.60 -8.47 8.21
CA ASN A 154 25.13 -9.31 9.29
C ASN A 154 24.37 -9.03 10.58
N ASN A 155 24.65 -9.78 11.65
CA ASN A 155 24.04 -9.64 12.98
C ASN A 155 22.49 -9.77 12.97
N THR A 156 21.80 -9.11 13.89
CA THR A 156 20.35 -9.22 14.07
C THR A 156 19.64 -7.91 13.71
N GLY A 157 18.67 -7.99 12.78
CA GLY A 157 17.71 -6.92 12.51
C GLY A 157 16.39 -7.16 13.21
N ARG A 158 15.67 -6.08 13.50
CA ARG A 158 14.34 -6.08 14.13
C ARG A 158 13.35 -5.24 13.36
N ILE A 159 12.11 -5.67 13.39
CA ILE A 159 10.93 -4.89 13.04
C ILE A 159 10.09 -4.80 14.30
N ASN A 160 9.51 -3.65 14.58
CA ASN A 160 8.84 -3.29 15.80
C ASN A 160 9.71 -3.56 17.04
N ASN A 161 9.91 -2.57 17.87
CA ASN A 161 10.63 -2.77 19.12
C ASN A 161 9.62 -3.05 20.23
N GLY A 162 9.51 -4.30 20.66
CA GLY A 162 8.50 -4.78 21.60
C GLY A 162 8.49 -4.09 22.97
N GLY A 163 9.54 -3.35 23.32
CA GLY A 163 9.62 -2.59 24.58
C GLY A 163 9.10 -1.16 24.50
N THR A 164 8.79 -0.61 23.33
CA THR A 164 8.50 0.81 23.14
C THR A 164 7.10 1.11 22.59
N GLY A 165 6.26 0.10 22.39
CA GLY A 165 4.91 0.28 21.81
C GLY A 165 4.93 0.70 20.34
N SER A 166 6.03 0.48 19.62
CA SER A 166 6.10 0.76 18.19
C SER A 166 5.25 -0.23 17.39
N PHE A 167 4.64 0.25 16.32
CA PHE A 167 3.86 -0.57 15.40
C PHE A 167 4.20 -0.22 13.95
N SER A 168 3.93 -1.16 13.06
CA SER A 168 4.03 -0.99 11.62
C SER A 168 2.66 -1.12 10.98
N THR A 169 2.45 -0.41 9.88
CA THR A 169 1.19 -0.42 9.14
C THR A 169 1.48 -0.56 7.66
N ILE A 170 0.73 -1.40 6.97
CA ILE A 170 0.68 -1.47 5.51
C ILE A 170 -0.73 -1.14 5.03
N THR A 171 -0.83 -0.32 3.99
CA THR A 171 -2.09 0.03 3.34
C THR A 171 -1.93 -0.08 1.83
N ALA A 172 -2.89 -0.72 1.18
CA ALA A 172 -3.00 -0.78 -0.26
C ALA A 172 -4.29 -0.07 -0.72
N PHE A 173 -4.16 0.77 -1.74
CA PHE A 173 -5.24 1.53 -2.36
C PHE A 173 -5.36 1.09 -3.81
N GLU A 174 -6.53 0.63 -4.24
CA GLU A 174 -6.80 0.46 -5.66
C GLU A 174 -7.12 1.82 -6.28
N VAL A 175 -6.41 2.15 -7.33
CA VAL A 175 -6.53 3.41 -8.09
C VAL A 175 -7.05 3.08 -9.49
N ALA A 176 -8.17 3.68 -9.90
CA ALA A 176 -8.75 3.50 -11.24
C ALA A 176 -7.74 3.92 -12.33
N GLY A 177 -7.52 3.03 -13.30
CA GLY A 177 -6.66 3.24 -14.47
C GLY A 177 -7.41 3.68 -15.71
#